data_7f578cef01d5a15cecf1e0b6e4defe40
#
_entry.id   7f578cef01d5a15cecf1e0b6e4defe40
#
_cell.length_a   1.000
_cell.length_b   1.000
_cell.length_c   1.000
_cell.angle_alpha   90.00
_cell.angle_beta   90.00
_cell.angle_gamma   90.00
#
_symmetry.space_group_name_H-M   'P 1'
#
loop_
_entity.id
_entity.type
_entity.pdbx_description
1 polymer ?
#
loop_
_entity_poly.entity_id
_entity_poly.type
_entity_poly.pdbx_seq_one_letter_code
_entity_poly.pdbx_strand_id
1 'polypeptide(L)'
;LESRFALEWRADSPLGISARHSTLQVWRNTHGGKARALNAGLAYLQTDLVVTIDADTKLASDALWALRNAFAAEPALVGACCVIRPVCAPALFSGFFAWFQTYEYIRAFCSRIAWMRADSLLLVSGAFAGFRRLAVLAVGGFDPECLVEDYELIHRLHRYSYDNGMGWRVRVLSSPRAVTDAPGTLVSFLRQRRRWFAGFLQTQYWNCDMTFNGRYGNVGRWMLPIKAIDTMQPIFGLTAFLLLLVFASLGRLRIVIPVLIVISAKIILDVGFHLWWVHLYGRWTGQRTSPGGFGMAFLSAVAEPFSFQLMRHVGASWGWISFLTRRHHWGATASVPMAEVDVR
;
A
#
# COMPACT_ATOMS: atom_id res chain seq x y z
N LEU A 1 -23.93 -3.39 -14.38
CA LEU A 1 -24.30 -2.77 -13.10
C LEU A 1 -25.77 -2.36 -13.10
N GLU A 2 -26.25 -1.61 -14.10
CA GLU A 2 -27.62 -1.06 -14.14
C GLU A 2 -28.69 -2.15 -14.02
N SER A 3 -28.63 -3.19 -14.83
CA SER A 3 -29.59 -4.30 -14.77
C SER A 3 -29.46 -5.16 -13.51
N ARG A 4 -28.22 -5.37 -13.03
CA ARG A 4 -27.96 -6.20 -11.84
C ARG A 4 -28.53 -5.57 -10.56
N PHE A 5 -28.47 -4.24 -10.45
CA PHE A 5 -28.88 -3.50 -9.24
C PHE A 5 -30.18 -2.73 -9.44
N ALA A 6 -30.83 -2.84 -10.61
CA ALA A 6 -32.05 -2.09 -10.96
C ALA A 6 -31.89 -0.60 -10.60
N LEU A 7 -30.91 0.07 -11.24
CA LEU A 7 -30.59 1.47 -10.96
C LEU A 7 -31.63 2.39 -11.61
N GLU A 8 -32.24 3.24 -10.81
CA GLU A 8 -33.12 4.34 -11.23
C GLU A 8 -32.33 5.64 -11.21
N TRP A 9 -32.19 6.27 -12.37
CA TRP A 9 -31.45 7.54 -12.50
C TRP A 9 -32.40 8.72 -12.31
N ARG A 10 -32.04 9.66 -11.47
CA ARG A 10 -32.78 10.92 -11.35
C ARG A 10 -32.54 11.75 -12.61
N ALA A 11 -33.61 12.38 -13.12
CA ALA A 11 -33.51 13.34 -14.21
C ALA A 11 -32.54 14.46 -13.82
N ASP A 12 -31.65 14.80 -14.74
CA ASP A 12 -30.65 15.88 -14.59
C ASP A 12 -29.67 15.69 -13.41
N SER A 13 -29.50 14.48 -12.88
CA SER A 13 -28.61 14.16 -11.78
C SER A 13 -27.63 13.04 -12.15
N PRO A 14 -26.35 13.13 -11.76
CA PRO A 14 -25.40 12.04 -11.92
C PRO A 14 -25.65 10.88 -10.94
N LEU A 15 -26.72 10.93 -10.14
CA LEU A 15 -27.05 9.97 -9.09
C LEU A 15 -28.07 8.95 -9.55
N GLY A 16 -27.69 7.67 -9.49
CA GLY A 16 -28.59 6.52 -9.62
C GLY A 16 -28.78 5.83 -8.26
N ILE A 17 -30.01 5.48 -7.93
CA ILE A 17 -30.37 4.77 -6.71
C ILE A 17 -30.84 3.37 -7.09
N SER A 18 -30.41 2.35 -6.34
CA SER A 18 -30.84 0.99 -6.58
C SER A 18 -32.27 0.76 -6.03
N ALA A 19 -33.18 0.31 -6.89
CA ALA A 19 -34.53 -0.11 -6.48
C ALA A 19 -34.49 -1.39 -5.59
N ARG A 20 -33.43 -2.21 -5.71
CA ARG A 20 -33.26 -3.43 -4.90
C ARG A 20 -32.59 -3.19 -3.55
N HIS A 21 -31.74 -2.18 -3.46
CA HIS A 21 -30.94 -1.83 -2.27
C HIS A 21 -30.98 -0.32 -2.06
N SER A 22 -31.91 0.18 -1.27
CA SER A 22 -32.17 1.61 -1.08
C SER A 22 -30.97 2.42 -0.58
N THR A 23 -30.01 1.77 0.05
CA THR A 23 -28.75 2.38 0.50
C THR A 23 -27.66 2.39 -0.57
N LEU A 24 -27.83 1.66 -1.68
CA LEU A 24 -26.87 1.64 -2.77
C LEU A 24 -27.16 2.80 -3.73
N GLN A 25 -26.17 3.67 -3.83
CA GLN A 25 -26.16 4.81 -4.74
C GLN A 25 -24.98 4.70 -5.69
N VAL A 26 -25.19 5.02 -6.95
CA VAL A 26 -24.16 5.04 -7.99
C VAL A 26 -24.04 6.45 -8.54
N TRP A 27 -22.81 6.96 -8.55
CA TRP A 27 -22.52 8.29 -9.04
C TRP A 27 -21.76 8.22 -10.37
N ARG A 28 -22.25 8.91 -11.37
CA ARG A 28 -21.55 9.15 -12.63
C ARG A 28 -20.80 10.47 -12.55
N ASN A 29 -19.49 10.39 -12.48
CA ASN A 29 -18.64 11.56 -12.52
C ASN A 29 -17.87 11.61 -13.84
N THR A 30 -17.52 12.82 -14.28
CA THR A 30 -16.53 12.99 -15.35
C THR A 30 -15.20 12.36 -14.90
N HIS A 31 -14.51 11.71 -15.84
CA HIS A 31 -13.24 11.08 -15.51
C HIS A 31 -12.24 12.11 -14.97
N GLY A 32 -11.84 11.96 -13.71
CA GLY A 32 -10.95 12.87 -13.01
C GLY A 32 -10.01 12.18 -12.03
N GLY A 33 -9.93 10.84 -12.08
CA GLY A 33 -9.12 10.03 -11.17
C GLY A 33 -9.83 9.68 -9.86
N LYS A 34 -9.21 8.79 -9.10
CA LYS A 34 -9.77 8.21 -7.86
C LYS A 34 -10.00 9.26 -6.78
N ALA A 35 -9.05 10.14 -6.53
CA ALA A 35 -9.14 11.16 -5.48
C ALA A 35 -10.34 12.10 -5.68
N ARG A 36 -10.60 12.54 -6.93
CA ARG A 36 -11.77 13.39 -7.23
C ARG A 36 -13.09 12.65 -6.99
N ALA A 37 -13.16 11.36 -7.37
CA ALA A 37 -14.34 10.54 -7.09
C ALA A 37 -14.57 10.34 -5.59
N LEU A 38 -13.51 10.10 -4.81
CA LEU A 38 -13.58 9.98 -3.36
C LEU A 38 -14.02 11.30 -2.71
N ASN A 39 -13.50 12.43 -3.15
CA ASN A 39 -13.91 13.76 -2.64
C ASN A 39 -15.37 14.08 -2.95
N ALA A 40 -15.87 13.73 -4.12
CA ALA A 40 -17.28 13.89 -4.46
C ALA A 40 -18.17 13.08 -3.52
N GLY A 41 -17.82 11.81 -3.25
CA GLY A 41 -18.51 10.98 -2.26
C GLY A 41 -18.41 11.55 -0.85
N LEU A 42 -17.23 12.01 -0.43
CA LEU A 42 -16.99 12.58 0.89
C LEU A 42 -17.83 13.84 1.15
N ALA A 43 -17.98 14.69 0.15
CA ALA A 43 -18.82 15.90 0.25
C ALA A 43 -20.31 15.59 0.42
N TYR A 44 -20.76 14.50 -0.22
CA TYR A 44 -22.16 14.10 -0.15
C TYR A 44 -22.55 13.37 1.14
N LEU A 45 -21.64 12.57 1.69
CA LEU A 45 -21.89 11.77 2.89
C LEU A 45 -22.00 12.68 4.14
N GLN A 46 -22.89 12.28 5.07
CA GLN A 46 -23.07 12.95 6.39
C GLN A 46 -22.71 12.02 7.56
N THR A 47 -22.13 10.85 7.28
CA THR A 47 -21.76 9.86 8.30
C THR A 47 -20.48 10.28 9.04
N ASP A 48 -20.32 9.86 10.30
CA ASP A 48 -19.10 10.12 11.09
C ASP A 48 -17.88 9.38 10.55
N LEU A 49 -18.11 8.18 10.03
CA LEU A 49 -17.08 7.33 9.45
C LEU A 49 -17.31 7.17 7.94
N VAL A 50 -16.23 7.22 7.19
CA VAL A 50 -16.19 6.88 5.77
C VAL A 50 -15.23 5.73 5.55
N VAL A 51 -15.58 4.84 4.63
CA VAL A 51 -14.74 3.70 4.26
C VAL A 51 -14.47 3.77 2.76
N THR A 52 -13.21 3.73 2.39
CA THR A 52 -12.77 3.62 1.00
C THR A 52 -12.45 2.18 0.67
N ILE A 53 -12.95 1.71 -0.47
CA ILE A 53 -12.75 0.33 -0.94
C ILE A 53 -12.43 0.40 -2.43
N ASP A 54 -11.35 -0.25 -2.85
CA ASP A 54 -11.06 -0.38 -4.29
C ASP A 54 -12.05 -1.34 -4.95
N ALA A 55 -12.39 -1.08 -6.20
CA ALA A 55 -13.42 -1.84 -6.92
C ALA A 55 -13.06 -3.32 -7.12
N ASP A 56 -11.79 -3.67 -7.01
CA ASP A 56 -11.21 -5.01 -7.10
C ASP A 56 -10.99 -5.67 -5.73
N THR A 57 -11.47 -5.05 -4.64
CA THR A 57 -11.26 -5.54 -3.28
C THR A 57 -12.51 -6.25 -2.75
N LYS A 58 -12.32 -7.45 -2.23
CA LYS A 58 -13.34 -8.25 -1.53
C LYS A 58 -13.10 -8.20 -0.03
N LEU A 59 -14.15 -7.93 0.74
CA LEU A 59 -14.10 -7.86 2.19
C LEU A 59 -14.58 -9.17 2.83
N ALA A 60 -14.01 -9.52 3.98
CA ALA A 60 -14.62 -10.50 4.87
C ALA A 60 -15.96 -9.96 5.41
N SER A 61 -16.88 -10.85 5.76
CA SER A 61 -18.25 -10.48 6.17
C SER A 61 -18.30 -9.62 7.45
N ASP A 62 -17.29 -9.75 8.31
CA ASP A 62 -17.14 -9.01 9.57
C ASP A 62 -16.33 -7.71 9.43
N ALA A 63 -15.81 -7.42 8.23
CA ALA A 63 -14.81 -6.38 8.03
C ALA A 63 -15.27 -4.97 8.44
N LEU A 64 -16.47 -4.59 8.04
CA LEU A 64 -17.03 -3.27 8.38
C LEU A 64 -17.36 -3.15 9.87
N TRP A 65 -17.86 -4.24 10.47
CA TRP A 65 -18.15 -4.29 11.88
C TRP A 65 -16.88 -4.17 12.74
N ALA A 66 -15.85 -4.91 12.41
CA ALA A 66 -14.56 -4.83 13.11
C ALA A 66 -13.92 -3.43 13.00
N LEU A 67 -14.00 -2.81 11.82
CA LEU A 67 -13.53 -1.45 11.61
C LEU A 67 -14.33 -0.45 12.47
N ARG A 68 -15.66 -0.51 12.46
CA ARG A 68 -16.53 0.32 13.28
C ARG A 68 -16.20 0.21 14.78
N ASN A 69 -16.00 -1.01 15.28
CA ASN A 69 -15.66 -1.25 16.67
C ASN A 69 -14.30 -0.64 17.06
N ALA A 70 -13.29 -0.71 16.16
CA ALA A 70 -12.01 -0.08 16.40
C ALA A 70 -12.14 1.45 16.58
N PHE A 71 -12.94 2.11 15.73
CA PHE A 71 -13.21 3.55 15.86
C PHE A 71 -14.05 3.91 17.08
N ALA A 72 -14.95 3.02 17.52
CA ALA A 72 -15.74 3.22 18.73
C ALA A 72 -14.86 3.07 20.00
N ALA A 73 -13.89 2.13 19.97
CA ALA A 73 -13.00 1.88 21.09
C ALA A 73 -11.91 2.95 21.28
N GLU A 74 -11.51 3.65 20.22
CA GLU A 74 -10.44 4.67 20.25
C GLU A 74 -10.93 5.99 19.64
N PRO A 75 -11.44 6.95 20.45
CA PRO A 75 -11.92 8.23 19.94
C PRO A 75 -10.89 9.05 19.16
N ALA A 76 -9.60 8.92 19.50
CA ALA A 76 -8.50 9.58 18.80
C ALA A 76 -8.14 8.94 17.45
N LEU A 77 -8.72 7.77 17.11
CA LEU A 77 -8.47 7.07 15.86
C LEU A 77 -9.13 7.83 14.70
N VAL A 78 -8.34 8.31 13.75
CA VAL A 78 -8.84 9.06 12.58
C VAL A 78 -8.66 8.31 11.27
N GLY A 79 -7.76 7.33 11.21
CA GLY A 79 -7.53 6.49 10.04
C GLY A 79 -7.14 5.07 10.42
N ALA A 80 -7.71 4.08 9.76
CA ALA A 80 -7.36 2.67 9.99
C ALA A 80 -7.41 1.88 8.69
N CYS A 81 -6.48 0.94 8.55
CA CYS A 81 -6.53 -0.10 7.52
C CYS A 81 -6.44 -1.50 8.15
N CYS A 82 -6.57 -2.51 7.33
CA CYS A 82 -6.60 -3.90 7.77
C CYS A 82 -5.54 -4.77 7.09
N VAL A 83 -5.62 -6.06 7.39
CA VAL A 83 -4.86 -7.10 6.67
C VAL A 83 -5.40 -7.25 5.25
N ILE A 84 -4.53 -7.07 4.27
CA ILE A 84 -4.86 -7.25 2.86
C ILE A 84 -4.04 -8.40 2.31
N ARG A 85 -4.72 -9.34 1.65
CA ARG A 85 -4.10 -10.46 0.93
C ARG A 85 -4.13 -10.15 -0.58
N PRO A 86 -2.98 -10.22 -1.26
CA PRO A 86 -2.94 -10.06 -2.71
C PRO A 86 -3.39 -11.35 -3.39
N VAL A 87 -4.12 -11.21 -4.50
CA VAL A 87 -4.48 -12.30 -5.41
C VAL A 87 -4.14 -11.86 -6.83
N CYS A 88 -3.45 -12.70 -7.58
CA CYS A 88 -3.13 -12.43 -8.98
C CYS A 88 -4.12 -13.17 -9.88
N ALA A 89 -4.70 -12.46 -10.86
CA ALA A 89 -5.47 -13.09 -11.91
C ALA A 89 -4.62 -14.10 -12.70
N PRO A 90 -5.19 -15.20 -13.18
CA PRO A 90 -4.47 -16.21 -13.96
C PRO A 90 -3.80 -15.58 -15.18
N ALA A 91 -2.48 -15.75 -15.29
CA ALA A 91 -1.64 -15.30 -16.39
C ALA A 91 -0.35 -16.11 -16.43
N LEU A 92 0.41 -16.00 -17.50
CA LEU A 92 1.75 -16.60 -17.56
C LEU A 92 2.62 -16.05 -16.44
N PHE A 93 3.18 -16.93 -15.61
CA PHE A 93 3.98 -16.59 -14.40
C PHE A 93 3.20 -15.91 -13.26
N SER A 94 1.85 -15.87 -13.28
CA SER A 94 1.07 -15.29 -12.18
C SER A 94 1.36 -15.95 -10.83
N GLY A 95 1.63 -17.25 -10.81
CA GLY A 95 2.03 -18.00 -9.60
C GLY A 95 3.34 -17.47 -8.97
N PHE A 96 4.31 -17.10 -9.78
CA PHE A 96 5.55 -16.46 -9.31
C PHE A 96 5.26 -15.11 -8.64
N PHE A 97 4.48 -14.24 -9.30
CA PHE A 97 4.11 -12.94 -8.73
C PHE A 97 3.25 -13.09 -7.47
N ALA A 98 2.28 -14.01 -7.47
CA ALA A 98 1.43 -14.27 -6.31
C ALA A 98 2.26 -14.74 -5.10
N TRP A 99 3.22 -15.62 -5.34
CA TRP A 99 4.11 -16.14 -4.31
C TRP A 99 4.90 -15.03 -3.63
N PHE A 100 5.67 -14.25 -4.37
CA PHE A 100 6.49 -13.18 -3.79
C PHE A 100 5.66 -12.03 -3.21
N GLN A 101 4.57 -11.63 -3.88
CA GLN A 101 3.71 -10.57 -3.36
C GLN A 101 3.02 -10.97 -2.05
N THR A 102 2.67 -12.25 -1.86
CA THR A 102 2.12 -12.72 -0.58
C THR A 102 3.07 -12.39 0.57
N TYR A 103 4.35 -12.71 0.43
CA TYR A 103 5.34 -12.42 1.47
C TYR A 103 5.67 -10.93 1.59
N GLU A 104 5.65 -10.20 0.50
CA GLU A 104 5.80 -8.74 0.51
C GLU A 104 4.67 -8.08 1.32
N TYR A 105 3.42 -8.51 1.15
CA TYR A 105 2.28 -8.00 1.91
C TYR A 105 2.34 -8.38 3.39
N ILE A 106 2.81 -9.59 3.73
CA ILE A 106 3.07 -10.00 5.11
C ILE A 106 4.10 -9.06 5.76
N ARG A 107 5.24 -8.83 5.11
CA ARG A 107 6.27 -7.92 5.63
C ARG A 107 5.75 -6.48 5.75
N ALA A 108 5.01 -6.00 4.76
CA ALA A 108 4.41 -4.67 4.79
C ALA A 108 3.43 -4.51 5.95
N PHE A 109 2.60 -5.53 6.23
CA PHE A 109 1.70 -5.54 7.37
C PHE A 109 2.45 -5.49 8.70
N CYS A 110 3.46 -6.33 8.87
CA CYS A 110 4.28 -6.36 10.08
C CYS A 110 5.03 -5.05 10.30
N SER A 111 5.59 -4.47 9.24
CA SER A 111 6.23 -3.14 9.28
C SER A 111 5.24 -2.05 9.71
N ARG A 112 4.01 -2.07 9.20
CA ARG A 112 2.95 -1.14 9.63
C ARG A 112 2.64 -1.25 11.12
N ILE A 113 2.58 -2.47 11.68
CA ILE A 113 2.40 -2.65 13.14
C ILE A 113 3.55 -2.05 13.93
N ALA A 114 4.80 -2.23 13.49
CA ALA A 114 5.96 -1.65 14.15
C ALA A 114 5.88 -0.11 14.17
N TRP A 115 5.61 0.51 13.02
CA TRP A 115 5.45 1.95 12.91
C TRP A 115 4.22 2.51 13.64
N MET A 116 3.12 1.75 13.66
CA MET A 116 1.94 2.07 14.45
C MET A 116 2.26 2.15 15.95
N ARG A 117 3.03 1.19 16.47
CA ARG A 117 3.46 1.20 17.88
C ARG A 117 4.38 2.36 18.22
N ALA A 118 5.09 2.89 17.23
CA ALA A 118 5.90 4.10 17.34
C ALA A 118 5.12 5.40 17.05
N ASP A 119 3.79 5.34 16.93
CA ASP A 119 2.91 6.46 16.55
C ASP A 119 3.38 7.21 15.29
N SER A 120 3.88 6.47 14.32
CA SER A 120 4.48 7.01 13.09
C SER A 120 4.06 6.25 11.82
N LEU A 121 2.90 5.58 11.85
CA LEU A 121 2.35 4.89 10.68
C LEU A 121 1.96 5.90 9.61
N LEU A 122 2.60 5.83 8.44
CA LEU A 122 2.30 6.67 7.27
C LEU A 122 1.50 5.97 6.19
N LEU A 123 1.50 4.64 6.14
CA LEU A 123 0.87 3.88 5.07
C LEU A 123 -0.41 3.20 5.55
N VAL A 124 -1.54 3.76 5.18
CA VAL A 124 -2.87 3.14 5.22
C VAL A 124 -3.23 2.74 3.79
N SER A 125 -3.57 1.48 3.57
CA SER A 125 -3.84 0.99 2.21
C SER A 125 -5.21 1.45 1.71
N GLY A 126 -5.23 2.14 0.59
CA GLY A 126 -6.46 2.61 -0.06
C GLY A 126 -7.37 1.51 -0.60
N ALA A 127 -6.89 0.24 -0.63
CA ALA A 127 -7.72 -0.89 -1.03
C ALA A 127 -8.85 -1.18 -0.03
N PHE A 128 -8.60 -0.98 1.28
CA PHE A 128 -9.63 -0.99 2.31
C PHE A 128 -9.16 -0.15 3.51
N ALA A 129 -9.74 1.02 3.67
CA ALA A 129 -9.41 1.94 4.75
C ALA A 129 -10.65 2.66 5.29
N GLY A 130 -10.67 2.89 6.59
CA GLY A 130 -11.69 3.69 7.25
C GLY A 130 -11.11 4.98 7.81
N PHE A 131 -11.90 6.04 7.80
CA PHE A 131 -11.50 7.36 8.28
C PHE A 131 -12.63 8.04 9.04
N ARG A 132 -12.28 8.89 10.02
CA ARG A 132 -13.24 9.90 10.50
C ARG A 132 -13.43 10.96 9.44
N ARG A 133 -14.66 11.10 8.95
CA ARG A 133 -15.01 12.01 7.87
C ARG A 133 -14.54 13.45 8.15
N LEU A 134 -14.81 13.97 9.35
CA LEU A 134 -14.41 15.32 9.72
C LEU A 134 -12.90 15.53 9.73
N ALA A 135 -12.10 14.51 10.09
CA ALA A 135 -10.66 14.61 10.03
C ALA A 135 -10.15 14.69 8.59
N VAL A 136 -10.74 13.91 7.66
CA VAL A 136 -10.41 13.99 6.24
C VAL A 136 -10.79 15.36 5.66
N LEU A 137 -11.96 15.89 6.03
CA LEU A 137 -12.39 17.23 5.59
C LEU A 137 -11.50 18.35 6.15
N ALA A 138 -11.08 18.23 7.43
CA ALA A 138 -10.22 19.23 8.07
C ALA A 138 -8.87 19.39 7.36
N VAL A 139 -8.39 18.35 6.66
CA VAL A 139 -7.15 18.40 5.87
C VAL A 139 -7.40 18.61 4.37
N GLY A 140 -8.63 18.90 3.95
CA GLY A 140 -8.97 19.24 2.56
C GLY A 140 -9.30 18.04 1.65
N GLY A 141 -9.59 16.85 2.22
CA GLY A 141 -9.94 15.65 1.43
C GLY A 141 -8.72 14.94 0.83
N PHE A 142 -8.94 14.16 -0.22
CA PHE A 142 -7.89 13.45 -0.97
C PHE A 142 -7.28 14.39 -2.02
N ASP A 143 -5.96 14.42 -2.15
CA ASP A 143 -5.30 15.27 -3.14
C ASP A 143 -5.38 14.64 -4.55
N PRO A 144 -6.06 15.29 -5.53
CA PRO A 144 -6.20 14.75 -6.87
C PRO A 144 -4.92 14.79 -7.72
N GLU A 145 -3.92 15.57 -7.31
CA GLU A 145 -2.63 15.65 -7.99
C GLU A 145 -1.63 14.61 -7.49
N CYS A 146 -1.96 13.90 -6.41
CA CYS A 146 -1.10 12.85 -5.87
C CYS A 146 -1.34 11.50 -6.55
N LEU A 147 -0.25 10.79 -6.88
CA LEU A 147 -0.30 9.44 -7.45
C LEU A 147 -0.66 8.34 -6.43
N VAL A 148 -0.56 8.65 -5.14
CA VAL A 148 -0.79 7.75 -3.98
C VAL A 148 -1.56 8.53 -2.91
N GLU A 149 -2.79 8.85 -3.22
CA GLU A 149 -3.68 9.73 -2.45
C GLU A 149 -3.91 9.26 -1.01
N ASP A 150 -3.88 7.94 -0.80
CA ASP A 150 -4.04 7.29 0.50
C ASP A 150 -2.82 7.51 1.40
N TYR A 151 -1.62 7.39 0.84
CA TYR A 151 -0.36 7.63 1.55
C TYR A 151 -0.18 9.11 1.87
N GLU A 152 -0.49 10.00 0.94
CA GLU A 152 -0.38 11.44 1.08
C GLU A 152 -1.34 11.98 2.14
N LEU A 153 -2.61 11.53 2.15
CA LEU A 153 -3.59 11.90 3.15
C LEU A 153 -3.08 11.69 4.59
N ILE A 154 -2.40 10.57 4.85
CA ILE A 154 -1.89 10.28 6.20
C ILE A 154 -0.81 11.29 6.62
N HIS A 155 0.01 11.79 5.70
CA HIS A 155 0.99 12.85 6.02
C HIS A 155 0.27 14.12 6.47
N ARG A 156 -0.79 14.55 5.76
CA ARG A 156 -1.57 15.74 6.15
C ARG A 156 -2.32 15.53 7.46
N LEU A 157 -2.86 14.32 7.72
CA LEU A 157 -3.50 14.01 9.00
C LEU A 157 -2.51 14.10 10.17
N HIS A 158 -1.30 13.57 10.02
CA HIS A 158 -0.25 13.72 11.04
C HIS A 158 0.16 15.19 11.19
N ARG A 159 0.44 15.89 10.11
CA ARG A 159 0.79 17.33 10.13
C ARG A 159 -0.25 18.13 10.89
N TYR A 160 -1.50 18.03 10.48
CA TYR A 160 -2.63 18.73 11.12
C TYR A 160 -2.76 18.38 12.61
N SER A 161 -2.63 17.11 12.94
CA SER A 161 -2.72 16.63 14.32
C SER A 161 -1.65 17.25 15.22
N TYR A 162 -0.39 17.31 14.74
CA TYR A 162 0.70 17.93 15.51
C TYR A 162 0.58 19.44 15.56
N ASP A 163 0.22 20.09 14.46
CA ASP A 163 0.11 21.54 14.39
C ASP A 163 -1.02 22.09 15.29
N ASN A 164 -2.08 21.31 15.49
CA ASN A 164 -3.26 21.70 16.27
C ASN A 164 -3.40 20.95 17.60
N GLY A 165 -2.44 20.12 18.00
CA GLY A 165 -2.48 19.39 19.27
C GLY A 165 -3.62 18.39 19.40
N MET A 166 -4.10 17.80 18.25
CA MET A 166 -5.31 16.96 18.23
C MET A 166 -5.10 15.57 18.81
N GLY A 167 -3.87 15.08 18.92
CA GLY A 167 -3.55 13.74 19.41
C GLY A 167 -4.10 12.60 18.55
N TRP A 168 -4.34 12.85 17.26
CA TRP A 168 -4.90 11.86 16.32
C TRP A 168 -4.02 10.64 16.16
N ARG A 169 -4.67 9.49 16.00
CA ARG A 169 -4.02 8.19 15.86
C ARG A 169 -4.39 7.53 14.53
N VAL A 170 -3.43 6.81 13.96
CA VAL A 170 -3.60 5.99 12.76
C VAL A 170 -3.23 4.55 13.11
N ARG A 171 -4.07 3.57 12.69
CA ARG A 171 -3.91 2.16 13.09
C ARG A 171 -3.91 1.21 11.88
N VAL A 172 -3.22 0.10 12.06
CA VAL A 172 -3.41 -1.10 11.25
C VAL A 172 -4.05 -2.17 12.14
N LEU A 173 -5.14 -2.74 11.68
CA LEU A 173 -5.91 -3.74 12.43
C LEU A 173 -5.53 -5.15 11.95
N SER A 174 -5.39 -6.08 12.90
CA SER A 174 -5.13 -7.50 12.60
C SER A 174 -6.38 -8.25 12.12
N SER A 175 -7.55 -7.71 12.39
CA SER A 175 -8.87 -8.03 11.86
C SER A 175 -9.54 -6.67 11.63
N PRO A 176 -10.24 -6.43 10.55
CA PRO A 176 -10.77 -7.31 9.53
C PRO A 176 -9.77 -7.68 8.42
N ARG A 177 -10.23 -8.51 7.46
CA ARG A 177 -9.45 -9.00 6.32
C ARG A 177 -10.06 -8.54 5.00
N ALA A 178 -9.20 -8.29 4.03
CA ALA A 178 -9.60 -8.02 2.67
C ALA A 178 -8.70 -8.78 1.67
N VAL A 179 -9.23 -9.02 0.50
CA VAL A 179 -8.49 -9.60 -0.63
C VAL A 179 -8.57 -8.61 -1.78
N THR A 180 -7.43 -8.25 -2.36
CA THR A 180 -7.37 -7.29 -3.47
C THR A 180 -6.59 -7.87 -4.65
N ASP A 181 -6.90 -7.37 -5.83
CA ASP A 181 -6.18 -7.77 -7.05
C ASP A 181 -4.74 -7.24 -7.03
N ALA A 182 -3.83 -8.07 -7.48
CA ALA A 182 -2.41 -7.76 -7.54
C ALA A 182 -1.83 -8.11 -8.91
N PRO A 183 -0.78 -7.41 -9.36
CA PRO A 183 -0.20 -7.65 -10.67
C PRO A 183 0.28 -9.10 -10.84
N GLY A 184 -0.27 -9.81 -11.84
CA GLY A 184 0.12 -11.18 -12.20
C GLY A 184 1.12 -11.24 -13.36
N THR A 185 1.51 -10.11 -13.97
CA THR A 185 2.46 -10.02 -15.08
C THR A 185 3.57 -9.02 -14.80
N LEU A 186 4.73 -9.21 -15.43
CA LEU A 186 5.86 -8.29 -15.27
C LEU A 186 5.50 -6.85 -15.64
N VAL A 187 4.78 -6.64 -16.73
CA VAL A 187 4.44 -5.29 -17.20
C VAL A 187 3.51 -4.58 -16.22
N SER A 188 2.46 -5.26 -15.74
CA SER A 188 1.53 -4.68 -14.76
C SER A 188 2.25 -4.42 -13.43
N PHE A 189 3.14 -5.31 -13.00
CA PHE A 189 3.95 -5.15 -11.81
C PHE A 189 4.88 -3.92 -11.90
N LEU A 190 5.63 -3.78 -12.98
CA LEU A 190 6.53 -2.64 -13.18
C LEU A 190 5.76 -1.31 -13.23
N ARG A 191 4.60 -1.27 -13.91
CA ARG A 191 3.73 -0.08 -13.94
C ARG A 191 3.22 0.30 -12.55
N GLN A 192 2.80 -0.67 -11.74
CA GLN A 192 2.36 -0.44 -10.36
C GLN A 192 3.52 0.12 -9.51
N ARG A 193 4.73 -0.48 -9.59
CA ARG A 193 5.91 -0.03 -8.83
C ARG A 193 6.35 1.37 -9.26
N ARG A 194 6.35 1.66 -10.56
CA ARG A 194 6.60 3.01 -11.08
C ARG A 194 5.67 4.03 -10.43
N ARG A 195 4.36 3.76 -10.43
CA ARG A 195 3.35 4.66 -9.86
C ARG A 195 3.58 4.87 -8.36
N TRP A 196 3.77 3.78 -7.61
CA TRP A 196 3.99 3.88 -6.16
C TRP A 196 5.23 4.67 -5.81
N PHE A 197 6.36 4.38 -6.45
CA PHE A 197 7.60 5.07 -6.14
C PHE A 197 7.59 6.53 -6.57
N ALA A 198 7.02 6.86 -7.73
CA ALA A 198 6.83 8.25 -8.14
C ALA A 198 5.94 9.01 -7.13
N GLY A 199 4.86 8.39 -6.66
CA GLY A 199 3.99 8.97 -5.64
C GLY A 199 4.63 9.10 -4.26
N PHE A 200 5.45 8.13 -3.83
CA PHE A 200 6.21 8.24 -2.57
C PHE A 200 7.20 9.39 -2.61
N LEU A 201 7.92 9.56 -3.72
CA LEU A 201 8.83 10.68 -3.92
C LEU A 201 8.10 12.03 -3.94
N GLN A 202 6.97 12.09 -4.63
CA GLN A 202 6.10 13.27 -4.67
C GLN A 202 5.65 13.68 -3.26
N THR A 203 5.15 12.73 -2.49
CA THR A 203 4.69 12.96 -1.11
C THR A 203 5.84 13.37 -0.19
N GLN A 204 7.01 12.72 -0.30
CA GLN A 204 8.18 13.11 0.49
C GLN A 204 8.69 14.49 0.12
N TYR A 205 8.69 14.86 -1.15
CA TYR A 205 9.06 16.20 -1.59
C TYR A 205 8.10 17.26 -1.03
N TRP A 206 6.79 17.02 -1.08
CA TRP A 206 5.79 17.94 -0.55
C TRP A 206 5.83 18.11 0.97
N ASN A 207 6.33 17.10 1.69
CA ASN A 207 6.42 17.09 3.14
C ASN A 207 7.88 17.09 3.65
N CYS A 208 8.83 17.57 2.84
CA CYS A 208 10.25 17.54 3.19
C CYS A 208 10.57 18.35 4.46
N ASP A 209 9.81 19.41 4.76
CA ASP A 209 9.91 20.21 5.98
C ASP A 209 9.54 19.47 7.27
N MET A 210 8.82 18.35 7.17
CA MET A 210 8.58 17.45 8.29
C MET A 210 9.77 16.53 8.57
N THR A 211 10.64 16.28 7.58
CA THR A 211 11.77 15.34 7.69
C THR A 211 12.84 15.91 8.61
N PHE A 212 13.32 15.11 9.58
CA PHE A 212 14.22 15.50 10.67
C PHE A 212 13.64 16.55 11.63
N ASN A 213 12.35 16.86 11.54
CA ASN A 213 11.70 17.85 12.37
C ASN A 213 11.02 17.22 13.59
N GLY A 214 11.60 17.44 14.76
CA GLY A 214 11.10 16.89 16.03
C GLY A 214 9.72 17.38 16.46
N ARG A 215 9.21 18.48 15.87
CA ARG A 215 7.84 18.98 16.10
C ARG A 215 6.79 17.92 15.72
N TYR A 216 7.07 17.11 14.72
CA TYR A 216 6.19 16.04 14.24
C TYR A 216 6.48 14.68 14.91
N GLY A 217 7.02 14.68 16.13
CA GLY A 217 7.26 13.46 16.93
C GLY A 217 8.09 12.42 16.17
N ASN A 218 7.71 11.15 16.29
CA ASN A 218 8.41 10.03 15.64
C ASN A 218 8.23 10.01 14.12
N VAL A 219 7.18 10.64 13.60
CA VAL A 219 6.99 10.80 12.14
C VAL A 219 8.16 11.59 11.56
N GLY A 220 8.46 12.77 12.11
CA GLY A 220 9.54 13.62 11.63
C GLY A 220 10.93 13.14 12.01
N ARG A 221 11.11 12.62 13.26
CA ARG A 221 12.43 12.21 13.76
C ARG A 221 12.97 10.94 13.12
N TRP A 222 12.09 9.94 12.85
CA TRP A 222 12.53 8.61 12.45
C TRP A 222 11.88 8.13 11.16
N MET A 223 10.54 8.23 11.06
CA MET A 223 9.83 7.58 9.95
C MET A 223 10.17 8.22 8.61
N LEU A 224 10.07 9.54 8.48
CA LEU A 224 10.35 10.24 7.23
C LEU A 224 11.83 10.15 6.80
N PRO A 225 12.84 10.31 7.70
CA PRO A 225 14.23 10.05 7.35
C PRO A 225 14.49 8.64 6.85
N ILE A 226 13.94 7.62 7.53
CA ILE A 226 14.08 6.23 7.10
C ILE A 226 13.41 6.02 5.74
N LYS A 227 12.23 6.61 5.51
CA LYS A 227 11.55 6.54 4.21
C LYS A 227 12.31 7.24 3.10
N ALA A 228 12.98 8.33 3.37
CA ALA A 228 13.86 8.97 2.40
C ALA A 228 15.00 8.04 1.94
N ILE A 229 15.61 7.31 2.89
CA ILE A 229 16.64 6.30 2.58
C ILE A 229 16.02 5.11 1.80
N ASP A 230 14.87 4.60 2.25
CA ASP A 230 14.16 3.49 1.59
C ASP A 230 13.87 3.79 0.11
N THR A 231 13.45 5.02 -0.20
CA THR A 231 13.14 5.41 -1.59
C THR A 231 14.37 5.52 -2.47
N MET A 232 15.57 5.72 -1.92
CA MET A 232 16.84 5.69 -2.65
C MET A 232 17.40 4.27 -2.84
N GLN A 233 17.01 3.33 -1.98
CA GLN A 233 17.50 1.94 -2.01
C GLN A 233 17.42 1.27 -3.40
N PRO A 234 16.36 1.43 -4.22
CA PRO A 234 16.28 0.80 -5.54
C PRO A 234 17.39 1.25 -6.48
N ILE A 235 17.76 2.53 -6.46
CA ILE A 235 18.84 3.08 -7.31
C ILE A 235 20.16 2.49 -6.88
N PHE A 236 20.49 2.54 -5.59
CA PHE A 236 21.74 1.98 -5.08
C PHE A 236 21.81 0.47 -5.29
N GLY A 237 20.71 -0.26 -5.04
CA GLY A 237 20.67 -1.70 -5.22
C GLY A 237 20.86 -2.12 -6.67
N LEU A 238 20.23 -1.44 -7.63
CA LEU A 238 20.40 -1.72 -9.06
C LEU A 238 21.81 -1.36 -9.53
N THR A 239 22.33 -0.21 -9.13
CA THR A 239 23.70 0.22 -9.47
C THR A 239 24.73 -0.75 -8.91
N ALA A 240 24.62 -1.14 -7.64
CA ALA A 240 25.52 -2.11 -7.01
C ALA A 240 25.49 -3.47 -7.72
N PHE A 241 24.30 -3.93 -8.10
CA PHE A 241 24.15 -5.18 -8.86
C PHE A 241 24.83 -5.11 -10.23
N LEU A 242 24.62 -4.01 -10.98
CA LEU A 242 25.27 -3.82 -12.29
C LEU A 242 26.79 -3.73 -12.17
N LEU A 243 27.31 -2.98 -11.17
CA LEU A 243 28.73 -2.90 -10.91
C LEU A 243 29.34 -4.26 -10.54
N LEU A 244 28.63 -5.05 -9.73
CA LEU A 244 29.06 -6.40 -9.39
C LEU A 244 29.22 -7.27 -10.64
N LEU A 245 28.25 -7.22 -11.57
CA LEU A 245 28.35 -7.94 -12.85
C LEU A 245 29.55 -7.47 -13.69
N VAL A 246 29.78 -6.15 -13.79
CA VAL A 246 30.91 -5.59 -14.50
C VAL A 246 32.24 -6.04 -13.88
N PHE A 247 32.42 -5.94 -12.56
CA PHE A 247 33.66 -6.38 -11.91
C PHE A 247 33.87 -7.89 -12.01
N ALA A 248 32.80 -8.67 -11.95
CA ALA A 248 32.85 -10.11 -12.15
C ALA A 248 33.33 -10.46 -13.59
N SER A 249 32.75 -9.79 -14.61
CA SER A 249 33.14 -9.99 -16.01
C SER A 249 34.59 -9.57 -16.30
N LEU A 250 35.11 -8.57 -15.58
CA LEU A 250 36.50 -8.12 -15.67
C LEU A 250 37.48 -8.96 -14.82
N GLY A 251 37.00 -10.04 -14.17
CA GLY A 251 37.84 -10.90 -13.33
C GLY A 251 38.39 -10.23 -12.06
N ARG A 252 37.79 -9.13 -11.61
CA ARG A 252 38.20 -8.36 -10.41
C ARG A 252 37.78 -9.04 -9.11
N LEU A 253 38.20 -10.29 -8.89
CA LEU A 253 37.77 -11.13 -7.76
C LEU A 253 38.04 -10.50 -6.38
N ARG A 254 39.10 -9.68 -6.26
CA ARG A 254 39.41 -8.95 -5.01
C ARG A 254 38.29 -7.98 -4.59
N ILE A 255 37.48 -7.49 -5.54
CA ILE A 255 36.33 -6.63 -5.28
C ILE A 255 35.07 -7.49 -5.14
N VAL A 256 34.92 -8.48 -6.02
CA VAL A 256 33.69 -9.31 -6.08
C VAL A 256 33.50 -10.16 -4.82
N ILE A 257 34.55 -10.81 -4.31
CA ILE A 257 34.46 -11.73 -3.17
C ILE A 257 33.97 -11.03 -1.89
N PRO A 258 34.54 -9.90 -1.43
CA PRO A 258 34.02 -9.18 -0.25
C PRO A 258 32.57 -8.73 -0.42
N VAL A 259 32.17 -8.27 -1.61
CA VAL A 259 30.78 -7.87 -1.87
C VAL A 259 29.84 -9.06 -1.78
N LEU A 260 30.20 -10.22 -2.32
CA LEU A 260 29.41 -11.45 -2.21
C LEU A 260 29.29 -11.93 -0.75
N ILE A 261 30.34 -11.79 0.06
CA ILE A 261 30.27 -12.11 1.50
C ILE A 261 29.26 -11.22 2.20
N VAL A 262 29.28 -9.90 1.95
CA VAL A 262 28.31 -8.96 2.53
C VAL A 262 26.89 -9.27 2.07
N ILE A 263 26.68 -9.56 0.79
CA ILE A 263 25.38 -9.98 0.24
C ILE A 263 24.89 -11.26 0.92
N SER A 264 25.77 -12.26 1.07
CA SER A 264 25.42 -13.53 1.72
C SER A 264 25.04 -13.32 3.19
N ALA A 265 25.81 -12.51 3.93
CA ALA A 265 25.48 -12.18 5.31
C ALA A 265 24.12 -11.45 5.41
N LYS A 266 23.85 -10.50 4.50
CA LYS A 266 22.54 -9.84 4.41
C LYS A 266 21.41 -10.83 4.14
N ILE A 267 21.58 -11.77 3.20
CA ILE A 267 20.57 -12.79 2.89
C ILE A 267 20.27 -13.65 4.13
N ILE A 268 21.28 -14.06 4.88
CA ILE A 268 21.09 -14.83 6.11
C ILE A 268 20.25 -14.06 7.12
N LEU A 269 20.54 -12.78 7.33
CA LEU A 269 19.76 -11.91 8.21
C LEU A 269 18.32 -11.72 7.69
N ASP A 270 18.16 -11.47 6.39
CA ASP A 270 16.85 -11.30 5.76
C ASP A 270 15.99 -12.56 5.89
N VAL A 271 16.57 -13.76 5.74
CA VAL A 271 15.89 -15.03 5.96
C VAL A 271 15.39 -15.14 7.41
N GLY A 272 16.25 -14.84 8.39
CA GLY A 272 15.87 -14.86 9.80
C GLY A 272 14.70 -13.90 10.10
N PHE A 273 14.80 -12.66 9.65
CA PHE A 273 13.72 -11.68 9.79
C PHE A 273 12.45 -12.08 9.04
N HIS A 274 12.58 -12.62 7.83
CA HIS A 274 11.44 -13.05 7.03
C HIS A 274 10.65 -14.18 7.72
N LEU A 275 11.32 -15.20 8.22
CA LEU A 275 10.67 -16.30 8.96
C LEU A 275 10.03 -15.79 10.25
N TRP A 276 10.69 -14.87 10.96
CA TRP A 276 10.13 -14.23 12.14
C TRP A 276 8.87 -13.41 11.82
N TRP A 277 8.88 -12.62 10.73
CA TRP A 277 7.69 -11.88 10.28
C TRP A 277 6.53 -12.81 9.93
N VAL A 278 6.78 -13.90 9.22
CA VAL A 278 5.75 -14.91 8.91
C VAL A 278 5.15 -15.51 10.17
N HIS A 279 5.98 -15.82 11.18
CA HIS A 279 5.52 -16.31 12.47
C HIS A 279 4.64 -15.27 13.20
N LEU A 280 5.10 -14.03 13.30
CA LEU A 280 4.34 -12.94 13.94
C LEU A 280 3.02 -12.67 13.22
N TYR A 281 3.02 -12.66 11.89
CA TYR A 281 1.82 -12.51 11.10
C TYR A 281 0.77 -13.56 11.44
N GLY A 282 1.17 -14.83 11.52
CA GLY A 282 0.28 -15.93 11.92
C GLY A 282 -0.31 -15.73 13.32
N ARG A 283 0.50 -15.24 14.28
CA ARG A 283 0.01 -14.95 15.64
C ARG A 283 -0.97 -13.78 15.69
N TRP A 284 -0.72 -12.71 14.94
CA TRP A 284 -1.54 -11.50 14.99
C TRP A 284 -2.84 -11.64 14.20
N THR A 285 -2.84 -12.42 13.13
CA THR A 285 -4.03 -12.58 12.28
C THR A 285 -4.84 -13.82 12.61
N GLY A 286 -4.34 -14.69 13.51
CA GLY A 286 -4.95 -15.98 13.82
C GLY A 286 -4.88 -16.99 12.66
N GLN A 287 -4.13 -16.69 11.60
CA GLN A 287 -3.95 -17.61 10.47
C GLN A 287 -2.81 -18.57 10.75
N ARG A 288 -3.08 -19.88 10.63
CA ARG A 288 -2.02 -20.90 10.61
C ARG A 288 -1.26 -20.76 9.29
N THR A 289 -0.05 -20.17 9.35
CA THR A 289 0.98 -20.12 8.32
C THR A 289 0.54 -19.69 6.90
N SER A 290 1.44 -19.00 6.21
CA SER A 290 1.30 -18.64 4.80
C SER A 290 1.06 -19.89 3.92
N PRO A 291 0.47 -19.72 2.71
CA PRO A 291 0.38 -20.79 1.73
C PRO A 291 1.76 -21.44 1.51
N GLY A 292 1.87 -22.74 1.75
CA GLY A 292 3.11 -23.51 1.58
C GLY A 292 4.05 -23.57 2.81
N GLY A 293 3.68 -22.97 3.96
CA GLY A 293 4.42 -23.10 5.22
C GLY A 293 5.79 -22.42 5.24
N PHE A 294 6.60 -22.74 6.27
CA PHE A 294 7.93 -22.15 6.48
C PHE A 294 8.93 -22.46 5.36
N GLY A 295 8.82 -23.64 4.71
CA GLY A 295 9.69 -23.99 3.58
C GLY A 295 9.54 -23.04 2.40
N MET A 296 8.31 -22.71 2.03
CA MET A 296 8.04 -21.74 0.96
C MET A 296 8.44 -20.32 1.35
N ALA A 297 8.31 -19.94 2.62
CA ALA A 297 8.80 -18.68 3.13
C ALA A 297 10.33 -18.58 3.06
N PHE A 298 11.04 -19.65 3.45
CA PHE A 298 12.50 -19.75 3.32
C PHE A 298 12.95 -19.62 1.87
N LEU A 299 12.35 -20.39 0.95
CA LEU A 299 12.67 -20.32 -0.48
C LEU A 299 12.42 -18.93 -1.06
N SER A 300 11.31 -18.28 -0.64
CA SER A 300 11.04 -16.88 -1.03
C SER A 300 12.16 -15.95 -0.60
N ALA A 301 12.59 -16.02 0.66
CA ALA A 301 13.61 -15.14 1.20
C ALA A 301 14.98 -15.30 0.48
N VAL A 302 15.33 -16.53 0.12
CA VAL A 302 16.59 -16.83 -0.61
C VAL A 302 16.51 -16.41 -2.08
N ALA A 303 15.37 -16.63 -2.75
CA ALA A 303 15.22 -16.36 -4.18
C ALA A 303 14.92 -14.88 -4.49
N GLU A 304 14.31 -14.14 -3.56
CA GLU A 304 13.85 -12.76 -3.76
C GLU A 304 14.96 -11.79 -4.20
N PRO A 305 16.17 -11.78 -3.59
CA PRO A 305 17.23 -10.84 -3.95
C PRO A 305 17.67 -10.94 -5.40
N PHE A 306 17.61 -12.14 -5.98
CA PHE A 306 18.09 -12.43 -7.35
C PHE A 306 16.98 -12.40 -8.40
N SER A 307 15.73 -12.19 -8.01
CA SER A 307 14.57 -12.26 -8.90
C SER A 307 13.59 -11.09 -8.65
N PHE A 308 12.65 -11.27 -7.77
CA PHE A 308 11.56 -10.33 -7.53
C PHE A 308 12.05 -8.95 -7.05
N GLN A 309 13.08 -8.91 -6.20
CA GLN A 309 13.66 -7.65 -5.72
C GLN A 309 14.29 -6.84 -6.86
N LEU A 310 14.98 -7.48 -7.80
CA LEU A 310 15.54 -6.79 -8.98
C LEU A 310 14.44 -6.16 -9.83
N MET A 311 13.35 -6.91 -10.10
CA MET A 311 12.19 -6.36 -10.82
C MET A 311 11.56 -5.18 -10.08
N ARG A 312 11.45 -5.27 -8.76
CA ARG A 312 10.98 -4.16 -7.91
C ARG A 312 11.89 -2.94 -8.03
N HIS A 313 13.21 -3.13 -8.00
CA HIS A 313 14.17 -2.04 -8.16
C HIS A 313 14.08 -1.38 -9.55
N VAL A 314 13.90 -2.16 -10.62
CA VAL A 314 13.68 -1.61 -11.97
C VAL A 314 12.42 -0.76 -12.03
N GLY A 315 11.29 -1.27 -11.52
CA GLY A 315 10.03 -0.52 -11.48
C GLY A 315 10.12 0.75 -10.62
N ALA A 316 10.81 0.67 -9.49
CA ALA A 316 11.03 1.80 -8.60
C ALA A 316 11.97 2.86 -9.21
N SER A 317 13.06 2.44 -9.87
CA SER A 317 13.94 3.36 -10.59
C SER A 317 13.22 4.04 -11.77
N TRP A 318 12.32 3.32 -12.44
CA TRP A 318 11.42 3.95 -13.42
C TRP A 318 10.47 4.98 -12.77
N GLY A 319 10.04 4.74 -11.53
CA GLY A 319 9.30 5.73 -10.71
C GLY A 319 10.10 7.01 -10.47
N TRP A 320 11.40 6.89 -10.15
CA TRP A 320 12.32 8.03 -10.03
C TRP A 320 12.40 8.85 -11.31
N ILE A 321 12.59 8.20 -12.46
CA ILE A 321 12.63 8.86 -13.76
C ILE A 321 11.30 9.58 -14.03
N SER A 322 10.16 8.93 -13.75
CA SER A 322 8.84 9.53 -13.93
C SER A 322 8.65 10.77 -13.05
N PHE A 323 9.12 10.73 -11.81
CA PHE A 323 9.07 11.86 -10.88
C PHE A 323 9.93 13.02 -11.39
N LEU A 324 11.19 12.79 -11.73
CA LEU A 324 12.12 13.81 -12.20
C LEU A 324 11.69 14.44 -13.54
N THR A 325 11.09 13.67 -14.43
CA THR A 325 10.62 14.14 -15.73
C THR A 325 9.20 14.72 -15.69
N ARG A 326 8.55 14.80 -14.53
CA ARG A 326 7.17 15.26 -14.34
C ARG A 326 6.14 14.58 -15.24
N ARG A 327 6.41 13.36 -15.68
CA ARG A 327 5.49 12.54 -16.50
C ARG A 327 4.56 11.72 -15.60
N HIS A 328 3.65 12.42 -14.92
CA HIS A 328 2.72 11.82 -13.96
C HIS A 328 1.33 11.74 -14.57
N HIS A 329 0.98 10.62 -15.21
CA HIS A 329 -0.40 10.35 -15.63
C HIS A 329 -0.88 9.04 -15.02
N TRP A 330 -2.09 9.07 -14.48
CA TRP A 330 -2.85 7.88 -14.12
C TRP A 330 -3.12 7.08 -15.41
N GLY A 331 -2.44 5.95 -15.59
CA GLY A 331 -2.78 4.99 -16.64
C GLY A 331 -3.89 4.08 -16.13
N ALA A 332 -5.01 3.97 -16.85
CA ALA A 332 -6.02 2.96 -16.58
C ALA A 332 -5.38 1.57 -16.63
N THR A 333 -5.36 0.86 -15.51
CA THR A 333 -5.10 -0.59 -15.50
C THR A 333 -6.40 -1.27 -15.89
N ALA A 334 -6.38 -2.07 -16.96
CA ALA A 334 -7.51 -2.93 -17.29
C ALA A 334 -7.76 -3.87 -16.09
N SER A 335 -8.93 -3.74 -15.48
CA SER A 335 -9.37 -4.67 -14.45
C SER A 335 -9.70 -6.01 -15.10
N VAL A 336 -9.01 -7.06 -14.68
CA VAL A 336 -9.35 -8.43 -15.07
C VAL A 336 -10.41 -8.93 -14.07
N PRO A 337 -11.50 -9.60 -14.55
CA PRO A 337 -12.50 -10.13 -13.63
C PRO A 337 -11.87 -11.13 -12.66
N MET A 338 -12.02 -10.91 -11.37
CA MET A 338 -11.55 -11.86 -10.35
C MET A 338 -12.42 -13.11 -10.38
N ALA A 339 -11.77 -14.29 -10.42
CA ALA A 339 -12.42 -15.56 -10.11
C ALA A 339 -12.98 -15.53 -8.68
N GLU A 340 -14.01 -16.34 -8.40
CA GLU A 340 -14.53 -16.48 -7.03
C GLU A 340 -13.44 -17.00 -6.08
N VAL A 341 -12.95 -16.11 -5.23
CA VAL A 341 -11.99 -16.43 -4.17
C VAL A 341 -12.72 -16.39 -2.83
N ASP A 342 -12.68 -17.50 -2.11
CA ASP A 342 -13.23 -17.59 -0.76
C ASP A 342 -12.40 -16.72 0.21
N VAL A 343 -13.07 -15.85 0.93
CA VAL A 343 -12.49 -14.86 1.86
C VAL A 343 -12.53 -15.38 3.31
N ARG A 344 -12.81 -16.69 3.51
CA ARG A 344 -12.83 -17.31 4.83
C ARG A 344 -11.47 -17.36 5.51
#